data_cbe01257c0132f5378d3fb840ef64c23
#
_entry.id   cbe01257c0132f5378d3fb840ef64c23
#
_cell.length_a   1.000
_cell.length_b   1.000
_cell.length_c   1.000
_cell.angle_alpha   90.00
_cell.angle_beta   90.00
_cell.angle_gamma   90.00
#
_symmetry.space_group_name_H-M   'P 1'
#
loop_
_entity.id
_entity.type
_entity.pdbx_description
1 polymer ?
#
loop_
_entity_poly.entity_id
_entity_poly.type
_entity_poly.pdbx_seq_one_letter_code
_entity_poly.pdbx_strand_id
1 'polypeptide(L)'
;RCQFPNEITTEINQHIEDTIIPNNVDHSEGLVGQIRQNKEKSAQLTFPHEGDEVGEMFGSVLERLAKEFVNRSMGEETECKTSIESMWTVHSYSGDYNPIHDHGTKTPMGVSCIMYLQVPRCIQTLGNPAEEFEGLNESSGAVDGFTYLTWGSNGMRDVNMMRPITEEYVKPEIGTLIM
;
A
#
# COMPACT_ATOMS: atom_id res chain seq x y z
N ARG A 1 -3.89 -8.68 -7.03
CA ARG A 1 -2.55 -8.80 -6.41
C ARG A 1 -1.54 -9.31 -7.43
N CYS A 2 -0.31 -8.83 -7.34
CA CYS A 2 0.83 -9.39 -8.07
C CYS A 2 2.07 -9.40 -7.18
N GLN A 3 3.02 -10.28 -7.52
CA GLN A 3 4.29 -10.43 -6.84
C GLN A 3 5.39 -9.91 -7.73
N PHE A 4 6.17 -8.96 -7.24
CA PHE A 4 7.34 -8.44 -7.91
C PHE A 4 8.57 -9.32 -7.65
N PRO A 5 9.48 -9.45 -8.63
CA PRO A 5 10.76 -10.10 -8.44
C PRO A 5 11.58 -9.44 -7.33
N ASN A 6 12.39 -10.24 -6.62
CA ASN A 6 13.22 -9.74 -5.53
C ASN A 6 14.21 -8.67 -6.00
N GLU A 7 14.70 -8.76 -7.23
CA GLU A 7 15.63 -7.82 -7.83
C GLU A 7 15.02 -6.42 -7.90
N ILE A 8 13.78 -6.31 -8.38
CA ILE A 8 13.03 -5.03 -8.46
C ILE A 8 12.77 -4.48 -7.05
N THR A 9 12.34 -5.34 -6.13
CA THR A 9 12.08 -4.94 -4.74
C THR A 9 13.35 -4.43 -4.06
N THR A 10 14.48 -5.08 -4.32
CA THR A 10 15.80 -4.67 -3.80
C THR A 10 16.23 -3.33 -4.39
N GLU A 11 16.08 -3.13 -5.69
CA GLU A 11 16.43 -1.88 -6.36
C GLU A 11 15.62 -0.70 -5.83
N ILE A 12 14.30 -0.88 -5.68
CA ILE A 12 13.43 0.15 -5.10
C ILE A 12 13.83 0.45 -3.65
N ASN A 13 14.08 -0.57 -2.82
CA ASN A 13 14.54 -0.38 -1.45
C ASN A 13 15.86 0.39 -1.39
N GLN A 14 16.83 0.03 -2.22
CA GLN A 14 18.12 0.70 -2.28
C GLN A 14 17.93 2.17 -2.67
N HIS A 15 17.10 2.45 -3.67
CA HIS A 15 16.79 3.82 -4.07
C HIS A 15 16.14 4.63 -2.95
N ILE A 16 15.24 4.00 -2.17
CA ILE A 16 14.62 4.65 -1.00
C ILE A 16 15.69 5.04 0.02
N GLU A 17 16.61 4.12 0.36
CA GLU A 17 17.66 4.37 1.35
C GLU A 17 18.68 5.42 0.87
N ASP A 18 19.08 5.36 -0.41
CA ASP A 18 20.16 6.19 -0.94
C ASP A 18 19.69 7.58 -1.42
N THR A 19 18.41 7.71 -1.75
CA THR A 19 17.87 8.93 -2.40
C THR A 19 16.67 9.51 -1.66
N ILE A 20 15.61 8.71 -1.46
CA ILE A 20 14.34 9.22 -0.95
C ILE A 20 14.47 9.68 0.50
N ILE A 21 15.04 8.83 1.36
CA ILE A 21 15.23 9.16 2.79
C ILE A 21 16.19 10.35 2.98
N PRO A 22 17.37 10.39 2.34
CA PRO A 22 18.26 11.55 2.45
C PRO A 22 17.65 12.87 1.96
N ASN A 23 16.88 12.85 0.88
CA ASN A 23 16.20 14.02 0.36
C ASN A 23 15.05 14.49 1.25
N ASN A 24 14.43 13.59 1.98
CA ASN A 24 13.38 13.83 2.99
C ASN A 24 12.28 14.79 2.53
N VAL A 25 11.81 14.65 1.27
CA VAL A 25 10.72 15.47 0.73
C VAL A 25 9.41 14.99 1.32
N ASP A 26 8.84 15.80 2.21
CA ASP A 26 7.64 15.44 2.96
C ASP A 26 6.41 15.28 2.06
N HIS A 27 5.64 14.22 2.29
CA HIS A 27 4.37 13.91 1.62
C HIS A 27 3.24 13.68 2.66
N SER A 28 3.41 14.18 3.87
CA SER A 28 2.50 13.86 4.99
C SER A 28 1.30 14.83 5.12
N GLU A 29 1.14 15.80 4.21
CA GLU A 29 0.05 16.77 4.29
C GLU A 29 -1.34 16.11 4.33
N GLY A 30 -1.53 14.99 3.59
CA GLY A 30 -2.77 14.22 3.56
C GLY A 30 -2.81 13.03 4.52
N LEU A 31 -1.83 12.87 5.41
CA LEU A 31 -1.74 11.73 6.29
C LEU A 31 -2.89 11.69 7.29
N VAL A 32 -3.70 10.64 7.23
CA VAL A 32 -4.85 10.44 8.14
C VAL A 32 -4.43 9.68 9.40
N GLY A 33 -3.33 8.95 9.32
CA GLY A 33 -2.85 8.06 10.38
C GLY A 33 -2.04 8.73 11.47
N GLN A 34 -1.79 7.97 12.52
CA GLN A 34 -0.87 8.31 13.60
C GLN A 34 0.44 7.57 13.37
N ILE A 35 1.24 8.04 12.44
CA ILE A 35 2.56 7.53 12.11
C ILE A 35 3.59 8.46 12.72
N ARG A 36 4.55 7.87 13.44
CA ARG A 36 5.57 8.66 14.14
C ARG A 36 6.46 9.39 13.14
N GLN A 37 6.52 10.68 13.35
CA GLN A 37 7.53 11.52 12.72
C GLN A 37 8.67 11.73 13.71
N ASN A 38 9.89 11.76 13.23
CA ASN A 38 11.04 12.19 13.98
C ASN A 38 11.70 13.40 13.27
N LYS A 39 12.71 13.99 13.89
CA LYS A 39 13.38 15.16 13.32
C LYS A 39 14.20 14.85 12.05
N GLU A 40 14.43 13.56 11.79
CA GLU A 40 15.30 13.10 10.71
C GLU A 40 14.50 12.64 9.49
N LYS A 41 13.23 12.25 9.69
CA LYS A 41 12.43 11.68 8.63
C LYS A 41 10.93 11.93 8.83
N SER A 42 10.25 12.38 7.78
CA SER A 42 8.80 12.44 7.73
C SER A 42 8.18 11.04 7.65
N ALA A 43 6.91 10.92 8.08
CA ALA A 43 6.19 9.65 8.07
C ALA A 43 5.92 9.14 6.64
N GLN A 44 5.71 10.07 5.72
CA GLN A 44 5.54 9.82 4.30
C GLN A 44 6.53 10.67 3.52
N LEU A 45 7.19 10.07 2.54
CA LEU A 45 8.15 10.76 1.69
C LEU A 45 7.71 10.66 0.23
N THR A 46 7.81 11.74 -0.49
CA THR A 46 7.56 11.75 -1.93
C THR A 46 8.51 10.80 -2.64
N PHE A 47 7.96 9.92 -3.46
CA PHE A 47 8.70 9.07 -4.38
C PHE A 47 8.49 9.65 -5.79
N PRO A 48 9.48 10.31 -6.38
CA PRO A 48 9.33 10.98 -7.68
C PRO A 48 9.03 9.97 -8.78
N HIS A 49 8.09 10.27 -9.64
CA HIS A 49 7.76 9.48 -10.83
C HIS A 49 8.11 10.20 -12.13
N GLU A 50 8.69 11.40 -12.03
CA GLU A 50 9.22 12.21 -13.12
C GLU A 50 10.60 12.73 -12.73
N GLY A 51 11.56 12.65 -13.64
CA GLY A 51 12.93 13.11 -13.41
C GLY A 51 13.77 12.23 -12.48
N ASP A 52 13.31 11.00 -12.22
CA ASP A 52 13.97 9.98 -11.42
C ASP A 52 13.88 8.64 -12.13
N GLU A 53 15.02 8.05 -12.47
CA GLU A 53 15.08 6.84 -13.31
C GLU A 53 14.34 5.65 -12.71
N VAL A 54 14.50 5.41 -11.40
CA VAL A 54 13.81 4.31 -10.70
C VAL A 54 12.32 4.58 -10.60
N GLY A 55 11.95 5.82 -10.32
CA GLY A 55 10.56 6.24 -10.25
C GLY A 55 9.83 6.18 -11.58
N GLU A 56 10.47 6.60 -12.67
CA GLU A 56 9.91 6.49 -14.03
C GLU A 56 9.75 5.04 -14.45
N MET A 57 10.75 4.20 -14.21
CA MET A 57 10.67 2.77 -14.47
C MET A 57 9.52 2.12 -13.71
N PHE A 58 9.45 2.33 -12.41
CA PHE A 58 8.41 1.76 -11.57
C PHE A 58 7.03 2.31 -11.91
N GLY A 59 6.91 3.62 -12.13
CA GLY A 59 5.68 4.29 -12.57
C GLY A 59 5.12 3.69 -13.85
N SER A 60 5.97 3.46 -14.85
CA SER A 60 5.54 2.84 -16.11
C SER A 60 5.03 1.41 -15.95
N VAL A 61 5.56 0.65 -14.98
CA VAL A 61 5.04 -0.68 -14.64
C VAL A 61 3.66 -0.55 -13.97
N LEU A 62 3.51 0.38 -13.03
CA LEU A 62 2.23 0.62 -12.35
C LEU A 62 1.14 1.06 -13.31
N GLU A 63 1.44 1.93 -14.26
CA GLU A 63 0.47 2.34 -15.30
C GLU A 63 -0.05 1.17 -16.12
N ARG A 64 0.84 0.25 -16.53
CA ARG A 64 0.45 -0.97 -17.24
C ARG A 64 -0.42 -1.88 -16.37
N LEU A 65 -0.06 -2.05 -15.11
CA LEU A 65 -0.83 -2.85 -14.16
C LEU A 65 -2.20 -2.24 -13.88
N ALA A 66 -2.29 -0.92 -13.76
CA ALA A 66 -3.56 -0.21 -13.60
C ALA A 66 -4.49 -0.42 -14.80
N LYS A 67 -3.95 -0.31 -16.02
CA LYS A 67 -4.71 -0.61 -17.24
C LYS A 67 -5.21 -2.06 -17.25
N GLU A 68 -4.36 -3.01 -16.93
CA GLU A 68 -4.72 -4.43 -16.83
C GLU A 68 -5.81 -4.65 -15.77
N PHE A 69 -5.68 -4.02 -14.61
CA PHE A 69 -6.67 -4.09 -13.54
C PHE A 69 -8.04 -3.56 -13.99
N VAL A 70 -8.06 -2.40 -14.66
CA VAL A 70 -9.30 -1.82 -15.21
C VAL A 70 -9.94 -2.76 -16.22
N ASN A 71 -9.17 -3.27 -17.19
CA ASN A 71 -9.68 -4.19 -18.20
C ASN A 71 -10.27 -5.47 -17.59
N ARG A 72 -9.59 -6.06 -16.61
CA ARG A 72 -10.12 -7.24 -15.91
C ARG A 72 -11.38 -6.93 -15.11
N SER A 73 -11.44 -5.76 -14.48
CA SER A 73 -12.58 -5.35 -13.68
C SER A 73 -13.81 -5.04 -14.55
N MET A 74 -13.61 -4.48 -15.73
CA MET A 74 -14.66 -4.18 -16.69
C MET A 74 -15.11 -5.42 -17.50
N GLY A 75 -14.27 -6.46 -17.56
CA GLY A 75 -14.51 -7.64 -18.38
C GLY A 75 -14.33 -7.43 -19.88
N GLU A 76 -13.76 -6.30 -20.27
CA GLU A 76 -13.51 -5.92 -21.67
C GLU A 76 -12.24 -5.07 -21.78
N GLU A 77 -11.68 -4.98 -22.98
CA GLU A 77 -10.56 -4.08 -23.24
C GLU A 77 -11.06 -2.64 -23.34
N THR A 78 -10.57 -1.80 -22.46
CA THR A 78 -10.96 -0.39 -22.35
C THR A 78 -9.88 0.51 -22.95
N GLU A 79 -10.27 1.42 -23.82
CA GLU A 79 -9.40 2.50 -24.28
C GLU A 79 -9.25 3.56 -23.19
N CYS A 80 -8.38 3.31 -22.21
CA CYS A 80 -8.05 4.28 -21.18
C CYS A 80 -6.56 4.63 -21.22
N LYS A 81 -6.25 5.88 -20.89
CA LYS A 81 -4.89 6.30 -20.55
C LYS A 81 -4.74 6.25 -19.05
N THR A 82 -3.66 5.67 -18.60
CA THR A 82 -3.25 5.68 -17.21
C THR A 82 -2.08 6.63 -17.03
N SER A 83 -2.05 7.32 -15.91
CA SER A 83 -0.94 8.16 -15.50
C SER A 83 -0.80 8.11 -13.99
N ILE A 84 0.43 8.23 -13.50
CA ILE A 84 0.67 8.35 -12.07
C ILE A 84 0.25 9.75 -11.61
N GLU A 85 -0.60 9.81 -10.61
CA GLU A 85 -0.96 11.07 -9.94
C GLU A 85 0.07 11.43 -8.86
N SER A 86 0.43 10.46 -8.03
CA SER A 86 1.45 10.60 -7.01
C SER A 86 1.95 9.24 -6.54
N MET A 87 3.20 9.20 -6.09
CA MET A 87 3.80 8.08 -5.39
C MET A 87 4.48 8.57 -4.12
N TRP A 88 4.40 7.77 -3.07
CA TRP A 88 5.08 8.07 -1.81
C TRP A 88 5.42 6.79 -1.05
N THR A 89 6.38 6.89 -0.15
CA THR A 89 6.72 5.84 0.80
C THR A 89 6.04 6.10 2.14
N VAL A 90 5.68 5.04 2.84
CA VAL A 90 5.16 5.09 4.21
C VAL A 90 6.09 4.31 5.11
N HIS A 91 6.56 4.94 6.18
CA HIS A 91 7.50 4.36 7.12
C HIS A 91 6.82 4.16 8.48
N SER A 92 6.15 3.01 8.63
CA SER A 92 5.41 2.66 9.86
C SER A 92 6.26 1.83 10.81
N TYR A 93 6.12 2.10 12.10
CA TYR A 93 6.80 1.40 13.19
C TYR A 93 5.80 0.82 14.18
N SER A 94 6.27 -0.01 15.11
CA SER A 94 5.42 -0.57 16.17
C SER A 94 4.63 0.51 16.91
N GLY A 95 3.32 0.35 16.97
CA GLY A 95 2.37 1.30 17.57
C GLY A 95 1.89 2.41 16.65
N ASP A 96 2.37 2.47 15.41
CA ASP A 96 1.80 3.36 14.40
C ASP A 96 0.50 2.77 13.86
N TYR A 97 -0.43 3.64 13.53
CA TYR A 97 -1.76 3.26 13.08
C TYR A 97 -2.22 4.15 11.94
N ASN A 98 -2.71 3.53 10.89
CA ASN A 98 -3.36 4.21 9.78
C ASN A 98 -4.83 3.73 9.73
N PRO A 99 -5.81 4.60 10.01
CA PRO A 99 -7.22 4.20 10.01
C PRO A 99 -7.70 3.87 8.60
N ILE A 100 -8.88 3.25 8.51
CA ILE A 100 -9.57 3.09 7.25
C ILE A 100 -9.83 4.46 6.64
N HIS A 101 -9.41 4.62 5.40
CA HIS A 101 -9.57 5.84 4.62
C HIS A 101 -9.69 5.48 3.14
N ASP A 102 -10.16 6.42 2.36
CA ASP A 102 -10.13 6.35 0.89
C ASP A 102 -9.15 7.37 0.32
N HIS A 103 -8.84 7.23 -0.96
CA HIS A 103 -8.04 8.19 -1.69
C HIS A 103 -8.93 8.94 -2.67
N GLY A 104 -9.03 10.26 -2.46
CA GLY A 104 -9.60 11.16 -3.48
C GLY A 104 -8.74 11.16 -4.73
N THR A 105 -9.37 11.29 -5.90
CA THR A 105 -8.68 11.41 -7.17
C THR A 105 -9.04 12.72 -7.87
N LYS A 106 -8.13 13.28 -8.66
CA LYS A 106 -8.41 14.45 -9.51
C LYS A 106 -9.24 14.10 -10.73
N THR A 107 -9.34 12.81 -11.04
CA THR A 107 -10.10 12.27 -12.17
C THR A 107 -11.32 11.50 -11.67
N PRO A 108 -12.35 11.30 -12.53
CA PRO A 108 -13.52 10.51 -12.15
C PRO A 108 -13.23 9.05 -11.78
N MET A 109 -12.10 8.53 -12.21
CA MET A 109 -11.63 7.18 -11.87
C MET A 109 -10.17 7.23 -11.45
N GLY A 110 -9.87 6.62 -10.32
CA GLY A 110 -8.53 6.42 -9.83
C GLY A 110 -8.34 5.00 -9.31
N VAL A 111 -7.11 4.53 -9.37
CA VAL A 111 -6.70 3.25 -8.82
C VAL A 111 -5.59 3.52 -7.82
N SER A 112 -5.77 3.08 -6.58
CA SER A 112 -4.73 3.11 -5.56
C SER A 112 -4.06 1.75 -5.45
N CYS A 113 -2.78 1.73 -5.12
CA CYS A 113 -2.06 0.49 -4.87
C CYS A 113 -1.10 0.64 -3.69
N ILE A 114 -0.80 -0.48 -3.06
CA ILE A 114 0.15 -0.60 -1.95
C ILE A 114 1.15 -1.69 -2.31
N MET A 115 2.45 -1.38 -2.22
CA MET A 115 3.52 -2.36 -2.36
C MET A 115 4.28 -2.49 -1.05
N TYR A 116 4.42 -3.73 -0.57
CA TYR A 116 5.20 -4.01 0.63
C TYR A 116 6.66 -4.21 0.27
N LEU A 117 7.51 -3.30 0.69
CA LEU A 117 8.93 -3.31 0.41
C LEU A 117 9.76 -3.87 1.56
N GLN A 118 9.35 -3.58 2.79
CA GLN A 118 9.96 -4.08 4.02
C GLN A 118 8.86 -4.55 4.98
N VAL A 119 9.02 -5.74 5.53
CA VAL A 119 8.08 -6.33 6.48
C VAL A 119 8.87 -6.84 7.67
N PRO A 120 8.55 -6.46 8.91
CA PRO A 120 9.22 -6.98 10.10
C PRO A 120 9.11 -8.51 10.21
N ARG A 121 10.16 -9.15 10.72
CA ARG A 121 10.18 -10.62 10.85
C ARG A 121 9.01 -11.15 11.68
N CYS A 122 8.63 -10.47 12.76
CA CYS A 122 7.49 -10.85 13.59
C CYS A 122 6.17 -10.93 12.80
N ILE A 123 5.98 -10.07 11.78
CA ILE A 123 4.81 -10.13 10.91
C ILE A 123 4.97 -11.23 9.85
N GLN A 124 6.17 -11.39 9.29
CA GLN A 124 6.41 -12.45 8.28
C GLN A 124 6.12 -13.83 8.83
N THR A 125 6.46 -14.08 10.10
CA THR A 125 6.35 -15.39 10.76
C THR A 125 5.04 -15.61 11.49
N LEU A 126 4.13 -14.64 11.50
CA LEU A 126 2.79 -14.79 12.09
C LEU A 126 2.08 -16.03 11.51
N GLY A 127 1.60 -16.89 12.43
CA GLY A 127 0.97 -18.16 12.09
C GLY A 127 1.96 -19.32 11.88
N ASN A 128 3.27 -19.10 12.11
CA ASN A 128 4.25 -20.18 12.12
C ASN A 128 4.51 -20.63 13.58
N PRO A 129 4.05 -21.82 13.99
CA PRO A 129 4.18 -22.28 15.38
C PRO A 129 5.64 -22.45 15.85
N ALA A 130 6.59 -22.57 14.92
CA ALA A 130 8.01 -22.70 15.25
C ALA A 130 8.71 -21.36 15.54
N GLU A 131 8.05 -20.24 15.26
CA GLU A 131 8.59 -18.89 15.39
C GLU A 131 7.60 -17.95 16.10
N GLU A 132 7.05 -18.39 17.22
CA GLU A 132 6.21 -17.52 18.06
C GLU A 132 7.05 -16.41 18.68
N PHE A 133 6.63 -15.17 18.50
CA PHE A 133 7.20 -14.03 19.18
C PHE A 133 6.41 -13.73 20.46
N GLU A 134 7.12 -13.65 21.57
CA GLU A 134 6.53 -13.23 22.84
C GLU A 134 5.91 -11.83 22.67
N GLY A 135 4.68 -11.67 23.10
CA GLY A 135 3.95 -10.39 23.09
C GLY A 135 2.92 -10.23 21.98
N LEU A 136 2.87 -11.14 21.01
CA LEU A 136 1.73 -11.21 20.09
C LEU A 136 0.62 -12.02 20.74
N ASN A 137 -0.49 -11.37 21.04
CA ASN A 137 -1.65 -12.01 21.63
C ASN A 137 -2.42 -12.78 20.55
N GLU A 138 -2.70 -14.07 20.79
CA GLU A 138 -3.46 -14.92 19.89
C GLU A 138 -4.83 -14.33 19.47
N SER A 139 -5.44 -13.54 20.34
CA SER A 139 -6.77 -12.96 20.09
C SER A 139 -6.72 -11.55 19.49
N SER A 140 -5.68 -10.79 19.72
CA SER A 140 -5.58 -9.38 19.30
C SER A 140 -4.38 -9.08 18.38
N GLY A 141 -3.34 -9.90 18.42
CA GLY A 141 -2.14 -9.75 17.61
C GLY A 141 -2.14 -10.55 16.30
N ALA A 142 -3.13 -11.40 16.07
CA ALA A 142 -3.15 -12.30 14.92
C ALA A 142 -3.15 -11.62 13.55
N VAL A 143 -3.58 -10.36 13.49
CA VAL A 143 -3.62 -9.54 12.27
C VAL A 143 -2.87 -8.22 12.42
N ASP A 144 -2.02 -8.09 13.43
CA ASP A 144 -1.21 -6.89 13.64
C ASP A 144 -0.28 -6.66 12.44
N GLY A 145 -0.24 -5.42 11.96
CA GLY A 145 0.52 -5.04 10.79
C GLY A 145 -0.08 -5.48 9.45
N PHE A 146 -1.26 -6.12 9.44
CA PHE A 146 -1.94 -6.46 8.20
C PHE A 146 -2.64 -5.22 7.63
N THR A 147 -2.80 -5.21 6.31
CA THR A 147 -3.67 -4.23 5.65
C THR A 147 -5.10 -4.75 5.68
N TYR A 148 -6.00 -3.94 6.19
CA TYR A 148 -7.42 -4.20 6.19
C TYR A 148 -8.08 -3.51 5.00
N LEU A 149 -8.69 -4.30 4.13
CA LEU A 149 -9.43 -3.83 2.98
C LEU A 149 -10.92 -4.03 3.24
N THR A 150 -11.72 -3.02 2.94
CA THR A 150 -13.17 -3.10 2.97
C THR A 150 -13.76 -2.48 1.72
N TRP A 151 -14.79 -3.10 1.17
CA TRP A 151 -15.48 -2.61 -0.02
C TRP A 151 -16.95 -2.97 -0.01
N GLY A 152 -17.70 -2.31 -0.84
CA GLY A 152 -19.15 -2.46 -0.95
C GLY A 152 -19.85 -1.11 -0.85
N SER A 153 -21.11 -1.04 -1.24
CA SER A 153 -21.92 0.17 -1.10
C SER A 153 -22.97 -0.02 -0.02
N ASN A 154 -23.00 0.90 0.94
CA ASN A 154 -24.05 1.03 1.94
C ASN A 154 -25.10 2.05 1.48
N GLY A 155 -25.82 1.76 0.41
CA GLY A 155 -26.99 2.54 0.05
C GLY A 155 -28.16 2.27 1.00
N MET A 156 -29.15 3.15 1.07
CA MET A 156 -30.36 2.92 1.88
C MET A 156 -30.99 1.55 1.64
N ARG A 157 -30.89 1.04 0.43
CA ARG A 157 -31.37 -0.28 0.06
C ARG A 157 -30.56 -1.41 0.70
N ASP A 158 -29.26 -1.21 0.88
CA ASP A 158 -28.37 -2.20 1.48
C ASP A 158 -28.54 -2.28 3.00
N VAL A 159 -28.81 -1.15 3.66
CA VAL A 159 -29.18 -1.10 5.06
C VAL A 159 -30.45 -1.92 5.34
N ASN A 160 -31.46 -1.75 4.49
CA ASN A 160 -32.73 -2.49 4.61
C ASN A 160 -32.59 -3.98 4.25
N MET A 161 -31.60 -4.35 3.47
CA MET A 161 -31.36 -5.73 3.05
C MET A 161 -30.28 -6.44 3.83
N MET A 162 -29.68 -5.81 4.85
CA MET A 162 -28.61 -6.35 5.69
C MET A 162 -27.46 -6.98 4.88
N ARG A 163 -27.05 -6.34 3.78
CA ARG A 163 -25.92 -6.83 3.00
C ARG A 163 -24.63 -6.67 3.81
N PRO A 164 -23.87 -7.74 4.01
CA PRO A 164 -22.60 -7.64 4.71
C PRO A 164 -21.61 -6.78 3.92
N ILE A 165 -20.85 -5.96 4.62
CA ILE A 165 -19.65 -5.33 4.07
C ILE A 165 -18.68 -6.47 3.77
N THR A 166 -18.08 -6.44 2.59
CA THR A 166 -17.01 -7.36 2.25
C THR A 166 -15.69 -6.81 2.79
N GLU A 167 -14.94 -7.67 3.43
CA GLU A 167 -13.68 -7.30 4.07
C GLU A 167 -12.60 -8.36 3.85
N GLU A 168 -11.36 -7.95 3.90
CA GLU A 168 -10.21 -8.82 3.80
C GLU A 168 -9.03 -8.26 4.59
N TYR A 169 -8.37 -9.12 5.38
CA TYR A 169 -7.08 -8.85 5.97
C TYR A 169 -5.97 -9.41 5.07
N VAL A 170 -5.09 -8.54 4.62
CA VAL A 170 -3.97 -8.92 3.77
C VAL A 170 -2.70 -8.93 4.59
N LYS A 171 -2.14 -10.11 4.80
CA LYS A 171 -0.81 -10.26 5.40
C LYS A 171 0.23 -9.64 4.47
N PRO A 172 1.06 -8.71 4.93
CA PRO A 172 2.09 -8.13 4.11
C PRO A 172 3.18 -9.18 3.80
N GLU A 173 3.54 -9.25 2.53
CA GLU A 173 4.65 -10.06 2.02
C GLU A 173 5.54 -9.18 1.14
N ILE A 174 6.86 -9.24 1.35
CA ILE A 174 7.81 -8.42 0.59
C ILE A 174 7.64 -8.65 -0.91
N GLY A 175 7.54 -7.56 -1.67
CA GLY A 175 7.33 -7.59 -3.12
C GLY A 175 5.86 -7.74 -3.55
N THR A 176 4.93 -7.97 -2.62
CA THR A 176 3.50 -8.01 -2.98
C THR A 176 2.96 -6.62 -3.21
N LEU A 177 2.31 -6.42 -4.36
CA LEU A 177 1.52 -5.24 -4.69
C LEU A 177 0.04 -5.61 -4.68
N ILE A 178 -0.74 -4.78 -4.00
CA ILE A 178 -2.21 -4.80 -3.96
C ILE A 178 -2.72 -3.60 -4.76
N MET A 179 -3.71 -3.83 -5.59
CA MET A 179 -4.40 -2.81 -6.38
C MET A 179 -5.89 -3.03 -6.27
#